data_2600150bb7435a05b079a683213070f1
#
_entry.id   2600150bb7435a05b079a683213070f1
#
_cell.length_a   1.000
_cell.length_b   1.000
_cell.length_c   1.000
_cell.angle_alpha   90.00
_cell.angle_beta   90.00
_cell.angle_gamma   90.00
#
_symmetry.space_group_name_H-M   'P 1'
#
loop_
_entity.id
_entity.type
_entity.pdbx_description
1 polymer ?
#
loop_
_entity_poly.entity_id
_entity_poly.type
_entity_poly.pdbx_seq_one_letter_code
_entity_poly.pdbx_strand_id
1 'polypeptide(L)'
;MAGSGGRPRGTRAAPAANPAPDPQVPDPKCPAVEYSEQDVPRQVFLYDPPDRFVAGTVGQPGERAFYLQATAAGRTTTVALEKAQVAALAERVDELLDEVVRRTGGSAPVPAVAPAELADTAPLDIPVEEEFRVGTMALAWDGESERVVVEAQALVEVEVNEEEDLEAAEERLLQDDENGPPLLRVRLTGAMARGFAKRALDVVAAGRPPCPFCSLPLDPEGHVCPRQNGYLRGASS
;
A
#
# COMPACT_ATOMS: atom_id res chain seq x y z
N MET A 1 72.02 -28.71 51.76
CA MET A 1 71.92 -27.52 50.97
C MET A 1 70.48 -27.38 50.56
N ALA A 2 69.91 -26.38 51.05
CA ALA A 2 68.64 -25.71 50.88
C ALA A 2 67.66 -26.22 49.82
N GLY A 3 66.53 -26.82 50.26
CA GLY A 3 65.34 -27.05 49.52
C GLY A 3 64.27 -26.02 49.88
N SER A 4 63.83 -25.24 48.91
CA SER A 4 62.81 -24.21 49.10
C SER A 4 61.46 -24.82 48.84
N GLY A 5 60.58 -24.83 49.86
CA GLY A 5 59.23 -25.31 49.80
C GLY A 5 58.30 -24.23 49.18
N GLY A 6 57.66 -24.55 48.06
CA GLY A 6 56.57 -23.74 47.44
C GLY A 6 55.23 -24.13 48.07
N ARG A 7 54.53 -23.17 48.67
CA ARG A 7 53.16 -23.31 49.14
C ARG A 7 52.17 -23.23 47.96
N PRO A 8 51.15 -24.04 47.92
CA PRO A 8 50.07 -23.89 46.89
C PRO A 8 49.21 -22.68 47.21
N ARG A 9 48.94 -21.86 46.16
CA ARG A 9 48.01 -20.73 46.21
C ARG A 9 46.56 -21.26 46.23
N GLY A 10 45.84 -20.81 47.25
CA GLY A 10 44.41 -21.10 47.40
C GLY A 10 43.63 -20.51 46.28
N THR A 11 42.81 -21.30 45.62
CA THR A 11 41.78 -20.92 44.66
C THR A 11 40.68 -20.17 45.39
N ARG A 12 40.56 -18.90 45.09
CA ARG A 12 39.48 -18.04 45.55
C ARG A 12 38.20 -18.42 44.79
N ALA A 13 37.19 -18.92 45.50
CA ALA A 13 35.88 -19.22 44.97
C ALA A 13 35.22 -17.91 44.49
N ALA A 14 34.65 -17.93 43.28
CA ALA A 14 33.82 -16.85 42.74
C ALA A 14 32.51 -16.72 43.54
N PRO A 15 32.00 -15.50 43.77
CA PRO A 15 30.70 -15.32 44.42
C PRO A 15 29.60 -15.90 43.58
N ALA A 16 28.65 -16.60 44.21
CA ALA A 16 27.46 -17.15 43.59
C ALA A 16 26.62 -16.02 42.94
N ALA A 17 26.24 -16.24 41.69
CA ALA A 17 25.33 -15.34 40.98
C ALA A 17 23.96 -15.35 41.70
N ASN A 18 23.42 -14.16 41.95
CA ASN A 18 22.07 -14.00 42.45
C ASN A 18 21.08 -14.64 41.43
N PRO A 19 20.07 -15.39 41.89
CA PRO A 19 19.02 -15.88 41.03
C PRO A 19 18.25 -14.67 40.42
N ALA A 20 17.89 -14.78 39.15
CA ALA A 20 17.03 -13.81 38.48
C ALA A 20 15.71 -13.67 39.24
N PRO A 21 15.14 -12.46 39.33
CA PRO A 21 13.82 -12.28 39.95
C PRO A 21 12.76 -13.09 39.18
N ASP A 22 11.94 -13.81 39.94
CA ASP A 22 10.78 -14.51 39.41
C ASP A 22 9.90 -13.54 38.60
N PRO A 23 9.29 -13.98 37.47
CA PRO A 23 8.32 -13.19 36.78
C PRO A 23 7.14 -12.88 37.74
N GLN A 24 7.01 -11.62 38.07
CA GLN A 24 5.95 -11.15 38.99
C GLN A 24 4.59 -11.50 38.37
N VAL A 25 3.87 -12.41 39.02
CA VAL A 25 2.45 -12.64 38.78
C VAL A 25 1.74 -11.31 39.06
N PRO A 26 0.96 -10.78 38.10
CA PRO A 26 0.27 -9.50 38.30
C PRO A 26 -0.69 -9.58 39.50
N ASP A 27 -0.64 -8.55 40.34
CA ASP A 27 -1.45 -8.43 41.55
C ASP A 27 -2.95 -8.44 41.17
N PRO A 28 -3.79 -9.33 41.70
CA PRO A 28 -5.21 -9.43 41.36
C PRO A 28 -6.05 -8.20 41.76
N LYS A 29 -5.45 -7.17 42.34
CA LYS A 29 -6.10 -5.91 42.71
C LYS A 29 -5.90 -4.76 41.75
N CYS A 30 -5.10 -4.93 40.66
CA CYS A 30 -5.12 -3.96 39.59
C CYS A 30 -6.44 -4.09 38.83
N PRO A 31 -7.27 -3.02 38.72
CA PRO A 31 -8.41 -3.08 37.82
C PRO A 31 -7.91 -3.41 36.44
N ALA A 32 -8.44 -4.44 35.80
CA ALA A 32 -8.21 -4.70 34.39
C ALA A 32 -8.64 -3.43 33.63
N VAL A 33 -7.69 -2.74 33.03
CA VAL A 33 -8.00 -1.68 32.08
C VAL A 33 -8.55 -2.43 30.87
N GLU A 34 -9.88 -2.45 30.75
CA GLU A 34 -10.52 -2.88 29.51
C GLU A 34 -10.15 -1.82 28.46
N TYR A 35 -9.12 -2.12 27.68
CA TYR A 35 -8.88 -1.39 26.44
C TYR A 35 -10.03 -1.75 25.50
N SER A 36 -10.97 -0.83 25.33
CA SER A 36 -11.92 -0.94 24.23
C SER A 36 -11.12 -0.88 22.93
N GLU A 37 -11.45 -1.72 21.95
CA GLU A 37 -10.82 -1.71 20.60
C GLU A 37 -10.90 -0.33 19.91
N GLN A 38 -11.68 0.59 20.50
CA GLN A 38 -11.91 1.96 20.03
C GLN A 38 -10.83 2.98 20.44
N ASP A 39 -9.88 2.61 21.33
CA ASP A 39 -8.83 3.53 21.82
C ASP A 39 -7.45 3.32 21.17
N VAL A 40 -7.36 2.55 20.09
CA VAL A 40 -6.10 2.38 19.37
C VAL A 40 -5.94 3.54 18.37
N PRO A 41 -4.92 4.40 18.55
CA PRO A 41 -4.72 5.52 17.61
C PRO A 41 -4.52 4.99 16.18
N ARG A 42 -5.08 5.69 15.20
CA ARG A 42 -4.98 5.38 13.79
C ARG A 42 -3.53 5.19 13.37
N GLN A 43 -3.22 4.07 12.76
CA GLN A 43 -1.89 3.82 12.21
C GLN A 43 -1.74 4.57 10.89
N VAL A 44 -0.84 5.56 10.83
CA VAL A 44 -0.57 6.35 9.63
C VAL A 44 0.83 6.05 9.11
N PHE A 45 0.90 5.52 7.89
CA PHE A 45 2.13 5.30 7.13
C PHE A 45 2.39 6.54 6.27
N LEU A 46 3.20 7.49 6.77
CA LEU A 46 3.50 8.74 6.08
C LEU A 46 4.81 8.66 5.30
N TYR A 47 4.77 9.14 4.04
CA TYR A 47 5.90 9.28 3.11
C TYR A 47 5.88 10.68 2.47
N ASP A 48 6.87 11.54 2.80
CA ASP A 48 6.92 12.94 2.32
C ASP A 48 8.35 13.43 2.05
N PRO A 49 8.84 13.45 0.83
CA PRO A 49 8.42 12.57 -0.25
C PRO A 49 8.98 11.15 -0.05
N PRO A 50 8.39 10.13 -0.70
CA PRO A 50 9.00 8.81 -0.76
C PRO A 50 10.23 8.81 -1.66
N ASP A 51 11.17 7.88 -1.42
CA ASP A 51 12.25 7.57 -2.36
C ASP A 51 11.68 6.86 -3.60
N ARG A 52 10.63 6.06 -3.41
CA ARG A 52 9.94 5.30 -4.45
C ARG A 52 8.46 5.16 -4.11
N PHE A 53 7.58 5.41 -5.10
CA PHE A 53 6.15 5.13 -5.00
C PHE A 53 5.65 4.51 -6.29
N VAL A 54 5.18 3.29 -6.23
CA VAL A 54 4.87 2.49 -7.43
C VAL A 54 3.62 1.63 -7.25
N ALA A 55 2.91 1.42 -8.36
CA ALA A 55 1.99 0.32 -8.51
C ALA A 55 2.71 -0.89 -9.11
N GLY A 56 2.34 -2.09 -8.69
CA GLY A 56 2.87 -3.33 -9.21
C GLY A 56 1.92 -4.50 -9.05
N THR A 57 2.29 -5.66 -9.57
CA THR A 57 1.49 -6.88 -9.48
C THR A 57 2.32 -8.08 -9.09
N VAL A 58 1.67 -9.01 -8.40
CA VAL A 58 2.20 -10.36 -8.12
C VAL A 58 1.25 -11.39 -8.70
N GLY A 59 1.78 -12.42 -9.35
CA GLY A 59 1.01 -13.50 -9.98
C GLY A 59 0.95 -13.42 -11.50
N GLN A 60 0.33 -14.44 -12.11
CA GLN A 60 0.21 -14.58 -13.56
C GLN A 60 -0.94 -13.72 -14.13
N PRO A 61 -0.87 -13.31 -15.41
CA PRO A 61 -1.98 -12.62 -16.06
C PRO A 61 -3.30 -13.40 -15.91
N GLY A 62 -4.28 -12.77 -15.27
CA GLY A 62 -5.57 -13.38 -14.93
C GLY A 62 -5.77 -13.67 -13.45
N GLU A 63 -4.69 -13.87 -12.70
CA GLU A 63 -4.67 -14.15 -11.25
C GLU A 63 -3.76 -13.17 -10.50
N ARG A 64 -3.60 -11.96 -11.03
CA ARG A 64 -2.74 -10.95 -10.43
C ARG A 64 -3.40 -10.27 -9.25
N ALA A 65 -2.67 -10.21 -8.14
CA ALA A 65 -2.91 -9.24 -7.08
C ALA A 65 -2.19 -7.93 -7.41
N PHE A 66 -2.82 -6.80 -7.15
CA PHE A 66 -2.28 -5.46 -7.36
C PHE A 66 -1.90 -4.83 -6.04
N TYR A 67 -0.79 -4.10 -6.04
CA TYR A 67 -0.25 -3.47 -4.86
C TYR A 67 0.21 -2.05 -5.15
N LEU A 68 0.07 -1.16 -4.16
CA LEU A 68 0.84 0.07 -4.05
C LEU A 68 1.96 -0.13 -3.06
N GLN A 69 3.14 0.36 -3.40
CA GLN A 69 4.30 0.29 -2.54
C GLN A 69 4.96 1.65 -2.43
N ALA A 70 5.14 2.10 -1.19
CA ALA A 70 5.88 3.32 -0.86
C ALA A 70 7.13 2.96 -0.06
N THR A 71 8.28 3.48 -0.48
CA THR A 71 9.57 3.24 0.17
C THR A 71 10.25 4.56 0.48
N ALA A 72 10.75 4.72 1.71
CA ALA A 72 11.63 5.81 2.11
C ALA A 72 12.49 5.40 3.30
N ALA A 73 13.75 5.85 3.31
CA ALA A 73 14.69 5.61 4.41
C ALA A 73 14.79 4.13 4.85
N GLY A 74 14.71 3.21 3.89
CA GLY A 74 14.79 1.76 4.15
C GLY A 74 13.52 1.13 4.73
N ARG A 75 12.43 1.89 4.87
CA ARG A 75 11.12 1.39 5.25
C ARG A 75 10.25 1.27 3.99
N THR A 76 9.59 0.16 3.83
CA THR A 76 8.63 -0.08 2.74
C THR A 76 7.26 -0.42 3.35
N THR A 77 6.22 0.22 2.83
CA THR A 77 4.82 -0.10 3.13
C THR A 77 4.16 -0.56 1.85
N THR A 78 3.49 -1.69 1.90
CA THR A 78 2.77 -2.28 0.78
C THR A 78 1.29 -2.43 1.15
N VAL A 79 0.40 -1.98 0.27
CA VAL A 79 -1.06 -2.14 0.45
C VAL A 79 -1.66 -2.80 -0.78
N ALA A 80 -2.64 -3.67 -0.56
CA ALA A 80 -3.32 -4.40 -1.64
C ALA A 80 -4.50 -3.61 -2.19
N LEU A 81 -4.69 -3.65 -3.51
CA LEU A 81 -5.78 -2.97 -4.21
C LEU A 81 -6.42 -3.88 -5.27
N GLU A 82 -7.60 -3.49 -5.69
CA GLU A 82 -8.20 -4.03 -6.91
C GLU A 82 -7.64 -3.35 -8.18
N LYS A 83 -7.62 -4.09 -9.29
CA LYS A 83 -7.17 -3.55 -10.59
C LYS A 83 -7.88 -2.24 -10.95
N ALA A 84 -9.20 -2.18 -10.72
CA ALA A 84 -10.01 -1.00 -11.00
C ALA A 84 -9.59 0.21 -10.15
N GLN A 85 -9.24 -0.01 -8.89
CA GLN A 85 -8.75 1.04 -7.99
C GLN A 85 -7.41 1.61 -8.47
N VAL A 86 -6.47 0.76 -8.92
CA VAL A 86 -5.18 1.23 -9.47
C VAL A 86 -5.41 2.06 -10.74
N ALA A 87 -6.29 1.61 -11.64
CA ALA A 87 -6.62 2.35 -12.86
C ALA A 87 -7.23 3.71 -12.54
N ALA A 88 -8.26 3.74 -11.67
CA ALA A 88 -8.93 4.97 -11.27
C ALA A 88 -7.97 5.96 -10.58
N LEU A 89 -7.10 5.48 -9.69
CA LEU A 89 -6.10 6.33 -9.04
C LEU A 89 -5.17 6.96 -10.07
N ALA A 90 -4.64 6.18 -11.02
CA ALA A 90 -3.71 6.67 -12.03
C ALA A 90 -4.36 7.72 -12.95
N GLU A 91 -5.58 7.46 -13.41
CA GLU A 91 -6.35 8.39 -14.25
C GLU A 91 -6.64 9.70 -13.49
N ARG A 92 -7.08 9.59 -12.22
CA ARG A 92 -7.38 10.76 -11.39
C ARG A 92 -6.14 11.59 -11.05
N VAL A 93 -4.97 10.95 -10.87
CA VAL A 93 -3.70 11.68 -10.68
C VAL A 93 -3.37 12.50 -11.92
N ASP A 94 -3.48 11.92 -13.12
CA ASP A 94 -3.24 12.65 -14.37
C ASP A 94 -4.21 13.81 -14.57
N GLU A 95 -5.52 13.58 -14.36
CA GLU A 95 -6.57 14.61 -14.45
C GLU A 95 -6.32 15.77 -13.46
N LEU A 96 -5.96 15.44 -12.20
CA LEU A 96 -5.63 16.43 -11.17
C LEU A 96 -4.44 17.31 -11.60
N LEU A 97 -3.37 16.68 -12.09
CA LEU A 97 -2.17 17.40 -12.52
C LEU A 97 -2.45 18.31 -13.72
N ASP A 98 -3.26 17.87 -14.67
CA ASP A 98 -3.69 18.70 -15.82
C ASP A 98 -4.55 19.88 -15.36
N GLU A 99 -5.43 19.67 -14.40
CA GLU A 99 -6.24 20.72 -13.79
C GLU A 99 -5.38 21.73 -13.05
N VAL A 100 -4.37 21.29 -12.29
CA VAL A 100 -3.42 22.18 -11.60
C VAL A 100 -2.67 23.03 -12.60
N VAL A 101 -2.12 22.46 -13.66
CA VAL A 101 -1.43 23.20 -14.74
C VAL A 101 -2.35 24.26 -15.36
N ARG A 102 -3.60 23.88 -15.66
CA ARG A 102 -4.59 24.78 -16.24
C ARG A 102 -4.93 25.94 -15.31
N ARG A 103 -5.20 25.67 -14.02
CA ARG A 103 -5.59 26.71 -13.03
C ARG A 103 -4.45 27.66 -12.71
N THR A 104 -3.21 27.16 -12.68
CA THR A 104 -2.04 27.97 -12.37
C THR A 104 -1.43 28.64 -13.60
N GLY A 105 -2.00 28.46 -14.80
CA GLY A 105 -1.44 28.98 -16.04
C GLY A 105 -0.03 28.43 -16.33
N GLY A 106 0.30 27.24 -15.85
CA GLY A 106 1.59 26.59 -16.02
C GLY A 106 2.66 27.03 -15.01
N SER A 107 2.32 27.80 -13.97
CA SER A 107 3.30 28.22 -12.94
C SER A 107 3.61 27.13 -11.90
N ALA A 108 2.71 26.14 -11.72
CA ALA A 108 2.98 25.02 -10.83
C ALA A 108 4.10 24.12 -11.39
N PRO A 109 4.96 23.52 -10.53
CA PRO A 109 6.07 22.67 -10.94
C PRO A 109 5.58 21.26 -11.35
N VAL A 110 4.66 21.21 -12.29
CA VAL A 110 4.05 19.99 -12.81
C VAL A 110 4.47 19.81 -14.28
N PRO A 111 5.22 18.76 -14.63
CA PRO A 111 5.60 18.51 -16.01
C PRO A 111 4.39 18.04 -16.86
N ALA A 112 4.38 18.40 -18.14
CA ALA A 112 3.32 17.98 -19.06
C ALA A 112 3.32 16.46 -19.33
N VAL A 113 4.48 15.82 -19.22
CA VAL A 113 4.66 14.37 -19.39
C VAL A 113 5.54 13.82 -18.28
N ALA A 114 5.43 12.52 -18.04
CA ALA A 114 6.30 11.84 -17.08
C ALA A 114 7.76 11.97 -17.48
N PRO A 115 8.65 12.49 -16.60
CA PRO A 115 10.08 12.60 -16.88
C PRO A 115 10.70 11.22 -17.09
N ALA A 116 11.55 11.07 -18.10
CA ALA A 116 12.17 9.79 -18.43
C ALA A 116 13.07 9.25 -17.30
N GLU A 117 13.70 10.14 -16.55
CA GLU A 117 14.55 9.82 -15.40
C GLU A 117 13.77 9.25 -14.20
N LEU A 118 12.46 9.47 -14.15
CA LEU A 118 11.55 8.89 -13.15
C LEU A 118 10.81 7.65 -13.65
N ALA A 119 11.15 7.16 -14.85
CA ALA A 119 10.59 5.92 -15.37
C ALA A 119 11.10 4.74 -14.55
N ASP A 120 10.21 4.15 -13.76
CA ASP A 120 10.50 2.97 -12.95
C ASP A 120 9.78 1.74 -13.54
N THR A 121 10.56 0.77 -14.00
CA THR A 121 10.09 -0.52 -14.52
C THR A 121 10.51 -1.70 -13.64
N ALA A 122 11.20 -1.42 -12.52
CA ALA A 122 11.64 -2.46 -11.61
C ALA A 122 10.45 -3.17 -10.95
N PRO A 123 10.56 -4.45 -10.58
CA PRO A 123 9.52 -5.13 -9.82
C PRO A 123 9.29 -4.47 -8.45
N LEU A 124 8.24 -4.91 -7.76
CA LEU A 124 8.03 -4.54 -6.35
C LEU A 124 9.22 -5.01 -5.50
N ASP A 125 9.54 -4.26 -4.46
CA ASP A 125 10.53 -4.66 -3.47
C ASP A 125 10.01 -5.87 -2.69
N ILE A 126 10.88 -6.81 -2.38
CA ILE A 126 10.54 -8.04 -1.67
C ILE A 126 11.10 -8.01 -0.24
N PRO A 127 10.39 -8.62 0.74
CA PRO A 127 9.12 -9.35 0.60
C PRO A 127 7.92 -8.42 0.30
N VAL A 128 6.92 -8.92 -0.44
CA VAL A 128 5.65 -8.23 -0.66
C VAL A 128 4.70 -8.68 0.46
N GLU A 129 4.69 -7.92 1.54
CA GLU A 129 3.83 -8.15 2.70
C GLU A 129 2.82 -7.00 2.77
N GLU A 130 1.53 -7.33 2.65
CA GLU A 130 0.50 -6.31 2.72
C GLU A 130 0.20 -5.91 4.16
N GLU A 131 0.25 -4.60 4.44
CA GLU A 131 -0.19 -4.05 5.72
C GLU A 131 -1.71 -4.07 5.84
N PHE A 132 -2.40 -3.77 4.73
CA PHE A 132 -3.85 -3.81 4.65
C PHE A 132 -4.33 -3.81 3.19
N ARG A 133 -5.61 -4.18 3.01
CA ARG A 133 -6.34 -3.99 1.74
C ARG A 133 -7.01 -2.63 1.73
N VAL A 134 -6.91 -1.93 0.61
CA VAL A 134 -7.48 -0.57 0.45
C VAL A 134 -8.97 -0.64 0.22
N GLY A 135 -9.73 0.10 1.03
CA GLY A 135 -11.15 0.37 0.84
C GLY A 135 -11.36 1.69 0.10
N THR A 136 -10.98 2.80 0.72
CA THR A 136 -11.20 4.16 0.22
C THR A 136 -9.89 4.83 -0.16
N MET A 137 -9.94 5.68 -1.19
CA MET A 137 -8.80 6.50 -1.59
C MET A 137 -9.22 7.95 -1.72
N ALA A 138 -8.33 8.86 -1.29
CA ALA A 138 -8.46 10.29 -1.50
C ALA A 138 -7.26 10.84 -2.27
N LEU A 139 -7.49 11.89 -3.03
CA LEU A 139 -6.49 12.56 -3.83
C LEU A 139 -6.69 14.07 -3.74
N ALA A 140 -5.62 14.80 -3.43
CA ALA A 140 -5.65 16.25 -3.34
C ALA A 140 -4.37 16.88 -3.89
N TRP A 141 -4.47 18.15 -4.28
CA TRP A 141 -3.33 19.01 -4.53
C TRP A 141 -3.15 19.97 -3.36
N ASP A 142 -2.03 19.88 -2.68
CA ASP A 142 -1.62 20.85 -1.68
C ASP A 142 -0.87 22.01 -2.36
N GLY A 143 -1.56 23.12 -2.52
CA GLY A 143 -1.02 24.29 -3.20
C GLY A 143 0.05 25.05 -2.39
N GLU A 144 0.13 24.85 -1.09
CA GLU A 144 1.14 25.48 -0.23
C GLU A 144 2.50 24.77 -0.37
N SER A 145 2.50 23.46 -0.31
CA SER A 145 3.71 22.64 -0.48
C SER A 145 3.98 22.22 -1.92
N GLU A 146 3.06 22.50 -2.86
CA GLU A 146 3.10 22.08 -4.26
C GLU A 146 3.27 20.55 -4.41
N ARG A 147 2.43 19.79 -3.68
CA ARG A 147 2.45 18.33 -3.63
C ARG A 147 1.10 17.73 -3.99
N VAL A 148 1.16 16.61 -4.65
CA VAL A 148 0.03 15.69 -4.75
C VAL A 148 -0.01 14.86 -3.48
N VAL A 149 -1.14 14.83 -2.80
CA VAL A 149 -1.39 14.00 -1.63
C VAL A 149 -2.26 12.83 -2.06
N VAL A 150 -1.74 11.61 -1.90
CA VAL A 150 -2.47 10.36 -2.13
C VAL A 150 -2.71 9.73 -0.77
N GLU A 151 -3.95 9.39 -0.48
CA GLU A 151 -4.35 8.66 0.70
C GLU A 151 -5.04 7.36 0.32
N ALA A 152 -4.61 6.28 0.94
CA ALA A 152 -5.23 4.97 0.80
C ALA A 152 -5.54 4.44 2.19
N GLN A 153 -6.82 4.29 2.48
CA GLN A 153 -7.36 3.88 3.77
C GLN A 153 -7.75 2.41 3.74
N ALA A 154 -7.49 1.70 4.83
CA ALA A 154 -7.84 0.30 4.95
C ALA A 154 -9.34 0.07 4.76
N LEU A 155 -9.67 -1.06 4.13
CA LEU A 155 -11.03 -1.55 4.06
C LEU A 155 -11.53 -1.89 5.47
N VAL A 156 -12.63 -1.29 5.86
CA VAL A 156 -13.34 -1.61 7.09
C VAL A 156 -14.57 -2.41 6.72
N GLU A 157 -14.71 -3.58 7.30
CA GLU A 157 -15.99 -4.29 7.28
C GLU A 157 -16.91 -3.61 8.29
N VAL A 158 -17.79 -2.74 7.81
CA VAL A 158 -18.82 -2.14 8.64
C VAL A 158 -19.95 -3.16 8.77
N GLU A 159 -20.09 -3.75 9.95
CA GLU A 159 -21.34 -4.43 10.27
C GLU A 159 -22.44 -3.36 10.34
N VAL A 160 -23.15 -3.19 9.21
CA VAL A 160 -24.30 -2.29 9.16
C VAL A 160 -25.40 -2.93 9.97
N ASN A 161 -25.66 -2.43 11.15
CA ASN A 161 -26.87 -2.76 11.89
C ASN A 161 -28.06 -2.23 11.07
N GLU A 162 -29.13 -3.01 10.95
CA GLU A 162 -30.33 -2.71 10.14
C GLU A 162 -31.00 -1.34 10.46
N GLU A 163 -30.53 -0.65 11.50
CA GLU A 163 -31.04 0.65 11.96
C GLU A 163 -30.10 1.83 11.62
N GLU A 164 -28.89 1.60 11.07
CA GLU A 164 -27.98 2.69 10.70
C GLU A 164 -28.17 3.11 9.24
N ASP A 165 -28.28 4.43 9.05
CA ASP A 165 -28.33 5.03 7.73
C ASP A 165 -26.96 4.88 7.04
N LEU A 166 -26.93 4.25 5.85
CA LEU A 166 -25.72 4.03 5.05
C LEU A 166 -24.97 5.33 4.78
N GLU A 167 -25.67 6.46 4.57
CA GLU A 167 -25.05 7.76 4.34
C GLU A 167 -24.25 8.22 5.58
N ALA A 168 -24.77 8.00 6.78
CA ALA A 168 -24.08 8.36 8.02
C ALA A 168 -22.86 7.47 8.29
N ALA A 169 -22.89 6.22 7.87
CA ALA A 169 -21.75 5.30 7.94
C ALA A 169 -20.66 5.70 6.95
N GLU A 170 -21.02 6.07 5.70
CA GLU A 170 -20.07 6.57 4.70
C GLU A 170 -19.44 7.90 5.12
N GLU A 171 -20.21 8.82 5.71
CA GLU A 171 -19.70 10.12 6.17
C GLU A 171 -18.67 9.95 7.30
N ARG A 172 -18.87 8.99 8.21
CA ARG A 172 -17.89 8.65 9.26
C ARG A 172 -16.59 8.09 8.69
N LEU A 173 -16.65 7.29 7.63
CA LEU A 173 -15.45 6.75 6.96
C LEU A 173 -14.61 7.82 6.27
N LEU A 174 -15.21 8.95 5.90
CA LEU A 174 -14.54 10.07 5.24
C LEU A 174 -13.97 11.11 6.23
N GLN A 175 -14.35 11.03 7.51
CA GLN A 175 -13.81 11.93 8.53
C GLN A 175 -12.37 11.54 8.88
N ASP A 176 -11.50 12.54 9.02
CA ASP A 176 -10.11 12.36 9.48
C ASP A 176 -10.11 12.15 11.00
N ASP A 177 -10.57 10.96 11.42
CA ASP A 177 -10.69 10.57 12.81
C ASP A 177 -9.34 10.01 13.31
N GLU A 178 -8.91 10.46 14.49
CA GLU A 178 -7.70 9.97 15.17
C GLU A 178 -7.76 8.46 15.46
N ASN A 179 -8.95 7.89 15.53
CA ASN A 179 -9.23 6.47 15.75
C ASN A 179 -9.70 5.73 14.48
N GLY A 180 -9.51 6.33 13.31
CA GLY A 180 -9.90 5.74 12.03
C GLY A 180 -9.05 4.52 11.63
N PRO A 181 -9.42 3.83 10.54
CA PRO A 181 -8.67 2.69 10.03
C PRO A 181 -7.27 3.09 9.55
N PRO A 182 -6.33 2.12 9.45
CA PRO A 182 -4.98 2.35 8.95
C PRO A 182 -4.96 3.14 7.64
N LEU A 183 -3.99 4.04 7.50
CA LEU A 183 -3.87 4.96 6.38
C LEU A 183 -2.46 4.99 5.82
N LEU A 184 -2.30 4.77 4.52
CA LEU A 184 -1.10 5.14 3.78
C LEU A 184 -1.29 6.55 3.19
N ARG A 185 -0.46 7.50 3.61
CA ARG A 185 -0.44 8.89 3.10
C ARG A 185 0.89 9.15 2.41
N VAL A 186 0.83 9.52 1.13
CA VAL A 186 2.03 9.76 0.31
C VAL A 186 1.94 11.16 -0.30
N ARG A 187 3.01 11.95 -0.17
CA ARG A 187 3.10 13.31 -0.71
C ARG A 187 4.15 13.34 -1.83
N LEU A 188 3.70 13.52 -3.05
CA LEU A 188 4.52 13.43 -4.26
C LEU A 188 4.77 14.80 -4.88
N THR A 189 5.93 14.99 -5.48
CA THR A 189 6.10 16.10 -6.43
C THR A 189 5.24 15.86 -7.68
N GLY A 190 4.89 16.90 -8.42
CA GLY A 190 4.16 16.76 -9.67
C GLY A 190 4.84 15.82 -10.66
N ALA A 191 6.18 15.83 -10.70
CA ALA A 191 6.98 14.94 -11.54
C ALA A 191 6.86 13.47 -11.12
N MET A 192 6.97 13.19 -9.81
CA MET A 192 6.80 11.83 -9.26
C MET A 192 5.38 11.30 -9.50
N ALA A 193 4.38 12.15 -9.32
CA ALA A 193 2.98 11.79 -9.54
C ALA A 193 2.71 11.43 -11.02
N ARG A 194 3.28 12.17 -11.99
CA ARG A 194 3.22 11.80 -13.42
C ARG A 194 3.91 10.45 -13.69
N GLY A 195 5.09 10.24 -13.11
CA GLY A 195 5.82 8.98 -13.23
C GLY A 195 5.01 7.80 -12.70
N PHE A 196 4.40 7.98 -11.52
CA PHE A 196 3.51 6.99 -10.91
C PHE A 196 2.29 6.69 -11.78
N ALA A 197 1.56 7.72 -12.24
CA ALA A 197 0.35 7.54 -13.06
C ALA A 197 0.67 6.75 -14.34
N LYS A 198 1.72 7.15 -15.05
CA LYS A 198 2.18 6.43 -16.25
C LYS A 198 2.46 4.97 -15.96
N ARG A 199 3.27 4.68 -14.93
CA ARG A 199 3.61 3.30 -14.55
C ARG A 199 2.37 2.49 -14.18
N ALA A 200 1.47 3.06 -13.38
CA ALA A 200 0.26 2.39 -12.93
C ALA A 200 -0.64 2.00 -14.11
N LEU A 201 -0.81 2.89 -15.10
CA LEU A 201 -1.53 2.60 -16.34
C LEU A 201 -0.85 1.49 -17.15
N ASP A 202 0.49 1.53 -17.27
CA ASP A 202 1.25 0.48 -17.96
C ASP A 202 1.06 -0.89 -17.28
N VAL A 203 1.08 -0.94 -15.94
CA VAL A 203 0.84 -2.17 -15.15
C VAL A 203 -0.58 -2.70 -15.34
N VAL A 204 -1.58 -1.81 -15.34
CA VAL A 204 -2.99 -2.15 -15.60
C VAL A 204 -3.18 -2.69 -17.02
N ALA A 205 -2.52 -2.05 -18.01
CA ALA A 205 -2.59 -2.43 -19.43
C ALA A 205 -1.82 -3.71 -19.73
N ALA A 206 -0.80 -4.08 -18.96
CA ALA A 206 -0.01 -5.29 -19.12
C ALA A 206 -0.79 -6.59 -18.82
N GLY A 207 -2.12 -6.54 -18.83
CA GLY A 207 -3.02 -7.67 -18.68
C GLY A 207 -2.95 -8.65 -19.86
N ARG A 208 -3.91 -9.60 -19.88
CA ARG A 208 -4.07 -10.51 -21.01
C ARG A 208 -4.39 -9.71 -22.28
N PRO A 209 -3.68 -9.97 -23.40
CA PRO A 209 -3.98 -9.25 -24.64
C PRO A 209 -5.42 -9.55 -25.10
N PRO A 210 -6.09 -8.58 -25.75
CA PRO A 210 -7.41 -8.81 -26.29
C PRO A 210 -7.34 -9.76 -27.51
N CYS A 211 -8.30 -10.65 -27.62
CA CYS A 211 -8.45 -11.47 -28.80
C CYS A 211 -8.74 -10.61 -30.04
N PRO A 212 -7.99 -10.78 -31.15
CA PRO A 212 -8.20 -9.98 -32.37
C PRO A 212 -9.57 -10.16 -33.01
N PHE A 213 -10.31 -11.23 -32.68
CA PHE A 213 -11.61 -11.52 -33.27
C PHE A 213 -12.79 -11.07 -32.39
N CYS A 214 -12.72 -11.27 -31.08
CA CYS A 214 -13.85 -11.00 -30.17
C CYS A 214 -13.56 -9.95 -29.09
N SER A 215 -12.32 -9.48 -29.01
CA SER A 215 -11.84 -8.51 -28.02
C SER A 215 -11.90 -8.99 -26.55
N LEU A 216 -12.29 -10.23 -26.31
CA LEU A 216 -12.19 -10.84 -24.97
C LEU A 216 -10.73 -11.11 -24.62
N PRO A 217 -10.37 -11.10 -23.32
CA PRO A 217 -9.00 -11.42 -22.89
C PRO A 217 -8.56 -12.81 -23.37
N LEU A 218 -7.35 -12.89 -23.91
CA LEU A 218 -6.70 -14.15 -24.29
C LEU A 218 -5.91 -14.70 -23.11
N ASP A 219 -6.24 -15.93 -22.70
CA ASP A 219 -5.40 -16.68 -21.77
C ASP A 219 -4.12 -17.16 -22.48
N PRO A 220 -3.02 -17.44 -21.75
CA PRO A 220 -1.81 -18.00 -22.34
C PRO A 220 -2.05 -19.28 -23.13
N GLU A 221 -3.04 -20.08 -22.71
CA GLU A 221 -3.49 -21.32 -23.35
C GLU A 221 -4.51 -21.09 -24.49
N GLY A 222 -4.88 -19.82 -24.73
CA GLY A 222 -5.93 -19.43 -25.66
C GLY A 222 -7.31 -19.40 -25.01
N HIS A 223 -8.33 -19.06 -25.80
CA HIS A 223 -9.74 -19.13 -25.38
C HIS A 223 -10.63 -19.66 -26.49
N VAL A 224 -11.77 -20.18 -26.09
CA VAL A 224 -12.82 -20.56 -27.04
C VAL A 224 -13.46 -19.28 -27.58
N CYS A 225 -13.02 -18.81 -28.76
CA CYS A 225 -13.48 -17.56 -29.34
C CYS A 225 -14.91 -17.72 -29.91
N PRO A 226 -15.90 -16.94 -29.42
CA PRO A 226 -17.27 -17.01 -29.94
C PRO A 226 -17.36 -16.65 -31.42
N ARG A 227 -16.42 -15.83 -31.93
CA ARG A 227 -16.38 -15.44 -33.35
C ARG A 227 -15.59 -16.40 -34.23
N GLN A 228 -14.71 -17.21 -33.66
CA GLN A 228 -13.92 -18.20 -34.39
C GLN A 228 -14.62 -19.57 -34.48
N ASN A 229 -15.49 -19.88 -33.52
CA ASN A 229 -16.24 -21.15 -33.44
C ASN A 229 -17.50 -21.19 -34.34
N GLY A 230 -17.46 -20.48 -35.47
CA GLY A 230 -18.43 -20.74 -36.54
C GLY A 230 -19.91 -20.60 -36.14
N TYR A 231 -20.29 -19.52 -35.50
CA TYR A 231 -21.64 -19.03 -35.55
C TYR A 231 -21.91 -18.55 -36.99
N LEU A 232 -22.06 -19.49 -37.91
CA LEU A 232 -22.73 -19.23 -39.19
C LEU A 232 -24.14 -18.80 -38.83
N ARG A 233 -24.43 -17.50 -38.96
CA ARG A 233 -25.83 -17.07 -39.08
C ARG A 233 -26.42 -17.87 -40.20
N GLY A 234 -27.36 -18.76 -39.87
CA GLY A 234 -28.13 -19.49 -40.89
C GLY A 234 -28.70 -18.47 -41.87
N ALA A 235 -28.33 -18.60 -43.12
CA ALA A 235 -28.98 -17.91 -44.22
C ALA A 235 -30.44 -18.38 -44.19
N SER A 236 -31.31 -17.45 -43.78
CA SER A 236 -32.76 -17.63 -43.97
C SER A 236 -33.02 -17.51 -45.46
N SER A 237 -33.40 -18.65 -46.06
CA SER A 237 -34.01 -18.69 -47.40
C SER A 237 -35.42 -18.18 -47.34
#